data_0e4f99267c71db3da7690bc076baabb8
#
_entry.id   0e4f99267c71db3da7690bc076baabb8
#
_cell.length_a   1.000
_cell.length_b   1.000
_cell.length_c   1.000
_cell.angle_alpha   90.00
_cell.angle_beta   90.00
_cell.angle_gamma   90.00
#
_symmetry.space_group_name_H-M   'P 1'
#
loop_
_entity.id
_entity.type
_entity.pdbx_description
1 polymer ?
#
loop_
_entity_poly.entity_id
_entity_poly.type
_entity_poly.pdbx_seq_one_letter_code
_entity_poly.pdbx_strand_id
1 'polypeptide(L)'
;MTQEIQFPRRRRSARRRPVLGILVAVAIVAGAGYWVYNARGDDGDAEVAAATERVEGFLAAWEAGKAGEAASYTDAPGAAESLIDSVLTNLKPTETEIAVDGDAERVEGEVKVPFRVEMRIPGVGEYAWNSSAVARKEEDEQWEVEFTTPMVHPEMKHGQTLALQSRERAKILDSTGAELQASSLTGAVDPESGKGVSGLQRRYDEQLTGGGGGTKSVVVADRDSGRAVKRLGEEKGDRGEPVGTTIDPSVQVAAAEALEGVDKKAAIVAMAPSSGRILAAANVPGGMNRALTGRYAPGSTFKVVTAAALLKAGMRPEDVADCPEFAHVNGQRFENQDRFTLPAGSTFKDSFADSCNTFFVNARDEVPNSVLQDTARTFGIGGVWDVGAVTFDGAVPVPGNENEKAASMIGQARVEASPLVMASVAATVKEGEFKQPVLVPDAVKEKHEAPEALDPAVAADLRTMMRATVTEGAGVELRDVPGRPHAKTGTAEFGNEDPPRTHAWMIGFQGDRDLAWAVLLEDGGSGGADAGPIAAKFLQNLG
;
A
#
# COMPACT_ATOMS: atom_id res chain seq x y z
N MET A 1 17.70 51.60 4.31
CA MET A 1 16.55 51.63 5.24
C MET A 1 15.72 50.40 5.00
N THR A 2 15.98 49.41 5.78
CA THR A 2 15.41 48.05 5.69
C THR A 2 14.23 48.01 6.65
N GLN A 3 13.01 47.78 6.17
CA GLN A 3 11.86 47.48 7.01
C GLN A 3 11.57 46.01 6.94
N GLU A 4 11.85 45.30 8.05
CA GLU A 4 11.40 43.98 8.33
C GLU A 4 9.89 43.99 8.61
N ILE A 5 9.12 43.18 7.89
CA ILE A 5 7.72 42.92 8.18
C ILE A 5 7.67 41.66 9.03
N GLN A 6 7.40 41.82 10.33
CA GLN A 6 7.14 40.71 11.26
C GLN A 6 5.70 40.22 11.10
N PHE A 7 5.52 38.95 10.76
CA PHE A 7 4.24 38.26 10.86
C PHE A 7 4.03 37.72 12.27
N PRO A 8 2.85 37.87 12.89
CA PRO A 8 2.59 37.37 14.23
C PRO A 8 2.44 35.83 14.20
N ARG A 9 3.30 35.15 14.95
CA ARG A 9 3.19 33.72 15.24
C ARG A 9 1.95 33.46 16.10
N ARG A 10 0.92 32.85 15.51
CA ARG A 10 -0.17 32.23 16.28
C ARG A 10 0.39 31.06 17.08
N ARG A 11 0.48 31.22 18.39
CA ARG A 11 0.70 30.13 19.34
C ARG A 11 -0.52 29.20 19.30
N ARG A 12 -0.40 28.03 18.69
CA ARG A 12 -1.29 26.90 18.97
C ARG A 12 -0.91 26.33 20.32
N SER A 13 -1.76 26.54 21.32
CA SER A 13 -1.68 25.87 22.59
C SER A 13 -1.99 24.38 22.37
N ALA A 14 -0.94 23.56 22.35
CA ALA A 14 -1.08 22.13 22.48
C ALA A 14 -1.56 21.86 23.93
N ARG A 15 -2.83 21.56 24.08
CA ARG A 15 -3.33 20.92 25.30
C ARG A 15 -2.70 19.54 25.40
N ARG A 16 -1.58 19.47 26.09
CA ARG A 16 -1.05 18.21 26.62
C ARG A 16 -2.07 17.74 27.67
N ARG A 17 -2.79 16.68 27.37
CA ARG A 17 -3.45 15.88 28.40
C ARG A 17 -2.32 15.25 29.23
N PRO A 18 -2.31 15.40 30.55
CA PRO A 18 -1.39 14.65 31.38
C PRO A 18 -1.81 13.18 31.28
N VAL A 19 -0.90 12.32 30.79
CA VAL A 19 -0.95 10.89 31.07
C VAL A 19 -0.69 10.80 32.58
N LEU A 20 -1.75 10.60 33.32
CA LEU A 20 -1.65 10.27 34.73
C LEU A 20 -1.14 8.84 34.80
N GLY A 21 0.17 8.69 34.88
CA GLY A 21 0.78 7.45 35.33
C GLY A 21 0.38 7.27 36.79
N ILE A 22 -0.61 6.44 37.03
CA ILE A 22 -0.93 5.96 38.35
C ILE A 22 0.17 4.95 38.70
N LEU A 23 1.22 5.45 39.38
CA LEU A 23 2.07 4.64 40.22
C LEU A 23 1.17 4.18 41.39
N VAL A 24 0.61 2.98 41.28
CA VAL A 24 0.05 2.27 42.41
C VAL A 24 1.25 1.86 43.28
N ALA A 25 1.64 2.74 44.15
CA ALA A 25 2.44 2.37 45.30
C ALA A 25 1.55 1.47 46.15
N VAL A 26 1.89 0.19 46.26
CA VAL A 26 1.36 -0.71 47.27
C VAL A 26 1.81 -0.12 48.63
N ALA A 27 0.99 0.76 49.19
CA ALA A 27 1.11 1.15 50.56
C ALA A 27 0.43 0.06 51.39
N ILE A 28 1.22 -0.84 51.95
CA ILE A 28 0.81 -1.64 53.08
C ILE A 28 0.58 -0.63 54.22
N VAL A 29 -0.63 -0.14 54.32
CA VAL A 29 -1.08 0.57 55.52
C VAL A 29 -1.60 -0.50 56.47
N ALA A 30 -0.72 -0.92 57.39
CA ALA A 30 -1.14 -1.49 58.63
C ALA A 30 -1.92 -0.41 59.39
N GLY A 31 -3.21 -0.26 59.11
CA GLY A 31 -4.15 0.59 59.79
C GLY A 31 -4.81 -0.16 60.93
N ALA A 32 -4.10 -0.26 62.05
CA ALA A 32 -4.76 -0.58 63.31
C ALA A 32 -5.77 0.50 63.64
N GLY A 33 -7.02 0.09 63.82
CA GLY A 33 -7.94 0.83 64.66
C GLY A 33 -8.98 1.71 64.01
N TYR A 34 -10.08 1.12 63.60
CA TYR A 34 -11.37 1.68 63.96
C TYR A 34 -12.38 0.52 64.17
N TRP A 35 -12.30 -0.09 65.35
CA TRP A 35 -13.36 -0.93 65.86
C TRP A 35 -14.40 -0.05 66.55
N VAL A 36 -15.43 0.33 65.84
CA VAL A 36 -16.70 0.67 66.52
C VAL A 36 -17.60 -0.55 66.39
N TYR A 37 -17.61 -1.24 67.49
CA TYR A 37 -18.59 -2.12 68.06
C TYR A 37 -19.97 -2.08 67.39
N ASN A 38 -20.27 -3.13 66.65
CA ASN A 38 -21.59 -3.74 66.62
C ASN A 38 -21.42 -5.26 66.72
N ALA A 39 -21.49 -5.77 67.94
CA ALA A 39 -21.52 -7.18 68.24
C ALA A 39 -22.79 -7.78 67.67
N ARG A 40 -22.62 -8.54 66.62
CA ARG A 40 -23.27 -9.70 66.05
C ARG A 40 -22.93 -9.78 64.57
N GLY A 41 -21.64 -9.78 64.22
CA GLY A 41 -21.13 -10.21 62.93
C GLY A 41 -20.92 -11.69 63.03
N ASP A 42 -21.55 -12.42 62.15
CA ASP A 42 -21.54 -13.89 61.99
C ASP A 42 -20.09 -14.32 61.70
N ASP A 43 -19.64 -15.45 62.32
CA ASP A 43 -18.32 -16.07 61.98
C ASP A 43 -18.17 -16.35 60.47
N GLY A 44 -19.29 -16.36 59.73
CA GLY A 44 -19.39 -16.48 58.32
C GLY A 44 -18.71 -15.36 57.50
N ASP A 45 -18.81 -14.10 57.91
CA ASP A 45 -18.21 -12.96 57.17
C ASP A 45 -16.67 -12.98 57.25
N ALA A 46 -16.12 -13.40 58.41
CA ALA A 46 -14.68 -13.52 58.60
C ALA A 46 -14.08 -14.69 57.74
N GLU A 47 -14.82 -15.78 57.58
CA GLU A 47 -14.43 -16.92 56.74
C GLU A 47 -14.47 -16.55 55.25
N VAL A 48 -15.51 -15.85 54.82
CA VAL A 48 -15.60 -15.35 53.43
C VAL A 48 -14.43 -14.40 53.11
N ALA A 49 -14.09 -13.49 54.02
CA ALA A 49 -12.97 -12.56 53.88
C ALA A 49 -11.61 -13.30 53.74
N ALA A 50 -11.36 -14.31 54.60
CA ALA A 50 -10.11 -15.08 54.56
C ALA A 50 -9.99 -15.94 53.30
N ALA A 51 -11.10 -16.55 52.83
CA ALA A 51 -11.15 -17.28 51.58
C ALA A 51 -10.90 -16.36 50.36
N THR A 52 -11.51 -15.16 50.38
CA THR A 52 -11.33 -14.16 49.31
C THR A 52 -9.87 -13.69 49.26
N GLU A 53 -9.23 -13.42 50.40
CA GLU A 53 -7.81 -13.03 50.45
C GLU A 53 -6.91 -14.13 49.82
N ARG A 54 -7.23 -15.42 50.08
CA ARG A 54 -6.50 -16.54 49.47
C ARG A 54 -6.64 -16.57 47.92
N VAL A 55 -7.87 -16.35 47.42
CA VAL A 55 -8.14 -16.25 46.00
C VAL A 55 -7.44 -15.03 45.36
N GLU A 56 -7.50 -13.86 46.01
CA GLU A 56 -6.81 -12.65 45.56
C GLU A 56 -5.30 -12.88 45.43
N GLY A 57 -4.68 -13.58 46.38
CA GLY A 57 -3.27 -13.97 46.31
C GLY A 57 -2.97 -14.85 45.05
N PHE A 58 -3.84 -15.82 44.79
CA PHE A 58 -3.75 -16.66 43.56
C PHE A 58 -3.86 -15.78 42.29
N LEU A 59 -4.87 -14.92 42.21
CA LEU A 59 -5.12 -14.07 41.05
C LEU A 59 -3.98 -13.08 40.81
N ALA A 60 -3.46 -12.44 41.87
CA ALA A 60 -2.34 -11.49 41.77
C ALA A 60 -1.05 -12.17 41.29
N ALA A 61 -0.77 -13.39 41.74
CA ALA A 61 0.38 -14.14 41.26
C ALA A 61 0.24 -14.55 39.78
N TRP A 62 -0.99 -14.94 39.36
CA TRP A 62 -1.27 -15.24 37.95
C TRP A 62 -1.17 -13.99 37.08
N GLU A 63 -1.77 -12.85 37.48
CA GLU A 63 -1.63 -11.55 36.81
C GLU A 63 -0.17 -11.17 36.60
N ALA A 64 0.67 -11.38 37.61
CA ALA A 64 2.11 -11.12 37.54
C ALA A 64 2.89 -12.11 36.65
N GLY A 65 2.23 -13.10 36.04
CA GLY A 65 2.86 -14.11 35.19
C GLY A 65 3.68 -15.17 35.96
N LYS A 66 3.48 -15.28 37.29
CA LYS A 66 4.22 -16.17 38.17
C LYS A 66 3.46 -17.48 38.42
N ALA A 67 3.41 -18.35 37.40
CA ALA A 67 2.62 -19.58 37.44
C ALA A 67 2.88 -20.48 38.68
N GLY A 68 4.16 -20.65 39.07
CA GLY A 68 4.53 -21.43 40.25
C GLY A 68 4.10 -20.79 41.58
N GLU A 69 4.12 -19.43 41.70
CA GLU A 69 3.61 -18.72 42.86
C GLU A 69 2.09 -18.84 42.94
N ALA A 70 1.37 -18.62 41.82
CA ALA A 70 -0.07 -18.83 41.76
C ALA A 70 -0.47 -20.26 42.16
N ALA A 71 0.23 -21.26 41.65
CA ALA A 71 0.01 -22.67 41.95
C ALA A 71 0.12 -22.97 43.46
N SER A 72 0.97 -22.28 44.21
CA SER A 72 1.13 -22.48 45.66
C SER A 72 -0.09 -22.14 46.50
N TYR A 73 -1.08 -21.47 45.93
CA TYR A 73 -2.36 -21.15 46.58
C TYR A 73 -3.41 -22.23 46.35
N THR A 74 -3.13 -23.29 45.60
CA THR A 74 -4.13 -24.28 45.14
C THR A 74 -3.90 -25.65 45.74
N ASP A 75 -4.97 -26.46 45.77
CA ASP A 75 -4.96 -27.88 46.15
C ASP A 75 -4.21 -28.79 45.15
N ALA A 76 -3.97 -28.33 43.93
CA ALA A 76 -3.30 -29.10 42.87
C ALA A 76 -2.15 -28.31 42.21
N PRO A 77 -1.06 -27.96 42.92
CA PRO A 77 -0.02 -27.03 42.44
C PRO A 77 0.59 -27.42 41.09
N GLY A 78 0.89 -28.70 40.87
CA GLY A 78 1.52 -29.13 39.61
C GLY A 78 0.60 -28.97 38.38
N ALA A 79 -0.71 -29.19 38.56
CA ALA A 79 -1.69 -28.99 37.48
C ALA A 79 -1.93 -27.48 37.22
N ALA A 80 -1.99 -26.69 38.28
CA ALA A 80 -2.17 -25.24 38.20
C ALA A 80 -1.00 -24.55 37.46
N GLU A 81 0.23 -24.81 37.93
CA GLU A 81 1.44 -24.28 37.29
C GLU A 81 1.51 -24.61 35.81
N SER A 82 1.33 -25.91 35.49
CA SER A 82 1.40 -26.41 34.11
C SER A 82 0.36 -25.78 33.18
N LEU A 83 -0.88 -25.54 33.66
CA LEU A 83 -1.92 -24.95 32.82
C LEU A 83 -1.73 -23.44 32.66
N ILE A 84 -1.45 -22.73 33.76
CA ILE A 84 -1.24 -21.28 33.73
C ILE A 84 -0.03 -20.94 32.83
N ASP A 85 1.10 -21.65 33.00
CA ASP A 85 2.29 -21.46 32.17
C ASP A 85 1.99 -21.75 30.69
N SER A 86 1.24 -22.83 30.40
CA SER A 86 0.80 -23.15 29.04
C SER A 86 -0.03 -22.02 28.42
N VAL A 87 -0.99 -21.45 29.16
CA VAL A 87 -1.82 -20.34 28.68
C VAL A 87 -0.96 -19.10 28.40
N LEU A 88 -0.10 -18.72 29.34
CA LEU A 88 0.78 -17.54 29.19
C LEU A 88 1.76 -17.72 28.02
N THR A 89 2.37 -18.88 27.89
CA THR A 89 3.32 -19.21 26.81
C THR A 89 2.65 -19.19 25.43
N ASN A 90 1.42 -19.72 25.33
CA ASN A 90 0.69 -19.80 24.07
C ASN A 90 0.09 -18.47 23.63
N LEU A 91 -0.44 -17.67 24.57
CA LEU A 91 -1.08 -16.40 24.25
C LEU A 91 -0.10 -15.23 24.18
N LYS A 92 1.01 -15.29 24.93
CA LYS A 92 2.05 -14.23 25.01
C LYS A 92 1.44 -12.85 25.23
N PRO A 93 0.61 -12.64 26.27
CA PRO A 93 -0.01 -11.36 26.51
C PRO A 93 1.04 -10.30 26.80
N THR A 94 0.82 -9.08 26.30
CA THR A 94 1.66 -7.91 26.63
C THR A 94 1.21 -7.22 27.91
N GLU A 95 -0.02 -7.47 28.32
CA GLU A 95 -0.65 -6.92 29.50
C GLU A 95 -1.71 -7.92 30.00
N THR A 96 -1.77 -8.13 31.29
CA THR A 96 -2.76 -9.01 31.93
C THR A 96 -3.30 -8.28 33.17
N GLU A 97 -4.61 -8.16 33.28
CA GLU A 97 -5.31 -7.63 34.44
C GLU A 97 -6.30 -8.69 34.93
N ILE A 98 -6.24 -9.01 36.22
CA ILE A 98 -7.14 -9.99 36.84
C ILE A 98 -7.70 -9.39 38.13
N ALA A 99 -9.01 -9.24 38.21
CA ALA A 99 -9.66 -8.64 39.36
C ALA A 99 -10.90 -9.43 39.80
N VAL A 100 -11.17 -9.45 41.08
CA VAL A 100 -12.46 -9.91 41.61
C VAL A 100 -13.58 -9.05 41.02
N ASP A 101 -14.59 -9.68 40.47
CA ASP A 101 -15.70 -9.04 39.76
C ASP A 101 -17.05 -9.56 40.28
N GLY A 102 -17.44 -9.06 41.44
CA GLY A 102 -18.68 -9.40 42.14
C GLY A 102 -18.46 -9.83 43.63
N ASP A 103 -19.55 -10.10 44.30
CA ASP A 103 -19.52 -10.49 45.72
C ASP A 103 -19.15 -11.99 45.86
N ALA A 104 -18.34 -12.32 46.85
CA ALA A 104 -18.03 -13.70 47.20
C ALA A 104 -19.23 -14.31 47.90
N GLU A 105 -19.59 -15.53 47.45
CA GLU A 105 -20.74 -16.25 48.00
C GLU A 105 -20.30 -17.54 48.72
N ARG A 106 -20.85 -17.78 49.93
CA ARG A 106 -20.65 -19.03 50.65
C ARG A 106 -21.74 -20.05 50.30
N VAL A 107 -21.31 -21.23 49.82
CA VAL A 107 -22.20 -22.32 49.44
C VAL A 107 -21.67 -23.61 50.03
N GLU A 108 -22.45 -24.29 50.90
CA GLU A 108 -22.14 -25.60 51.47
C GLU A 108 -20.76 -25.74 52.18
N GLY A 109 -20.25 -24.64 52.74
CA GLY A 109 -18.94 -24.61 53.43
C GLY A 109 -17.77 -24.18 52.57
N GLU A 110 -17.98 -23.98 51.27
CA GLU A 110 -17.04 -23.42 50.30
C GLU A 110 -17.33 -21.93 50.05
N VAL A 111 -16.33 -21.19 49.57
CA VAL A 111 -16.50 -19.80 49.18
C VAL A 111 -16.18 -19.66 47.68
N LYS A 112 -17.18 -19.24 46.92
CA LYS A 112 -17.03 -18.95 45.47
C LYS A 112 -16.77 -17.48 45.26
N VAL A 113 -15.66 -17.16 44.61
CA VAL A 113 -15.22 -15.78 44.31
C VAL A 113 -15.24 -15.59 42.79
N PRO A 114 -16.15 -14.74 42.27
CA PRO A 114 -16.16 -14.41 40.85
C PRO A 114 -15.02 -13.46 40.51
N PHE A 115 -14.42 -13.61 39.33
CA PHE A 115 -13.35 -12.75 38.86
C PHE A 115 -13.39 -12.59 37.36
N ARG A 116 -12.74 -11.53 36.87
CA ARG A 116 -12.59 -11.21 35.47
C ARG A 116 -11.12 -11.20 35.10
N VAL A 117 -10.81 -11.77 33.93
CA VAL A 117 -9.48 -11.75 33.32
C VAL A 117 -9.55 -10.91 32.07
N GLU A 118 -8.63 -9.98 31.92
CA GLU A 118 -8.43 -9.20 30.71
C GLU A 118 -6.97 -9.33 30.24
N MET A 119 -6.76 -9.66 28.97
CA MET A 119 -5.44 -9.82 28.38
C MET A 119 -5.35 -9.03 27.10
N ARG A 120 -4.24 -8.30 26.91
CA ARG A 120 -3.88 -7.70 25.63
C ARG A 120 -2.95 -8.65 24.89
N ILE A 121 -3.46 -9.28 23.82
CA ILE A 121 -2.78 -10.36 23.11
C ILE A 121 -2.35 -9.89 21.71
N PRO A 122 -1.06 -10.02 21.31
CA PRO A 122 -0.60 -9.67 19.98
C PRO A 122 -1.36 -10.42 18.87
N GLY A 123 -1.92 -9.65 17.93
CA GLY A 123 -2.71 -10.17 16.81
C GLY A 123 -4.17 -10.52 17.16
N VAL A 124 -4.59 -10.38 18.42
CA VAL A 124 -5.99 -10.53 18.86
C VAL A 124 -6.57 -9.20 19.31
N GLY A 125 -5.79 -8.40 20.06
CA GLY A 125 -6.23 -7.19 20.74
C GLY A 125 -6.61 -7.48 22.20
N GLU A 126 -7.63 -6.80 22.69
CA GLU A 126 -8.19 -7.05 24.04
C GLU A 126 -9.09 -8.29 24.03
N TYR A 127 -8.80 -9.21 24.92
CA TYR A 127 -9.56 -10.44 25.13
C TYR A 127 -9.86 -10.60 26.61
N ALA A 128 -11.14 -10.75 26.96
CA ALA A 128 -11.58 -10.82 28.34
C ALA A 128 -12.63 -11.92 28.54
N TRP A 129 -12.64 -12.49 29.74
CA TRP A 129 -13.66 -13.44 30.17
C TRP A 129 -13.90 -13.38 31.67
N ASN A 130 -15.07 -13.83 32.09
CA ASN A 130 -15.43 -13.97 33.49
C ASN A 130 -15.26 -15.43 33.90
N SER A 131 -14.82 -15.66 35.14
CA SER A 131 -14.68 -16.96 35.73
C SER A 131 -14.98 -16.90 37.24
N SER A 132 -14.78 -18.00 37.95
CA SER A 132 -14.89 -18.05 39.40
C SER A 132 -13.92 -19.06 39.98
N ALA A 133 -13.35 -18.74 41.11
CA ALA A 133 -12.55 -19.64 41.94
C ALA A 133 -13.39 -20.11 43.12
N VAL A 134 -13.19 -21.35 43.52
CA VAL A 134 -13.78 -21.92 44.74
C VAL A 134 -12.64 -22.10 45.74
N ALA A 135 -12.80 -21.56 46.93
CA ALA A 135 -11.89 -21.83 48.05
C ALA A 135 -12.54 -22.79 49.04
N ARG A 136 -11.76 -23.80 49.49
CA ARG A 136 -12.15 -24.80 50.48
C ARG A 136 -11.22 -24.76 51.68
N LYS A 137 -11.72 -25.17 52.87
CA LYS A 137 -10.87 -25.44 54.03
C LYS A 137 -10.37 -26.87 53.95
N GLU A 138 -9.07 -27.02 54.11
CA GLU A 138 -8.42 -28.31 54.28
C GLU A 138 -8.47 -28.77 55.76
N GLU A 139 -8.00 -30.00 56.03
CA GLU A 139 -8.04 -30.62 57.37
C GLU A 139 -7.26 -29.79 58.45
N ASP A 140 -6.31 -28.96 58.02
CA ASP A 140 -5.53 -28.07 58.87
C ASP A 140 -6.16 -26.69 59.07
N GLU A 141 -7.43 -26.50 58.67
CA GLU A 141 -8.22 -25.27 58.71
C GLU A 141 -7.71 -24.13 57.82
N GLN A 142 -6.75 -24.38 56.90
CA GLN A 142 -6.29 -23.39 55.94
C GLN A 142 -7.19 -23.39 54.68
N TRP A 143 -7.38 -22.20 54.09
CA TRP A 143 -8.08 -22.04 52.84
C TRP A 143 -7.16 -22.35 51.67
N GLU A 144 -7.61 -23.21 50.79
CA GLU A 144 -6.95 -23.47 49.50
C GLU A 144 -7.92 -23.28 48.33
N VAL A 145 -7.38 -22.84 47.16
CA VAL A 145 -8.16 -22.69 45.94
C VAL A 145 -8.29 -24.05 45.26
N GLU A 146 -9.52 -24.54 45.08
CA GLU A 146 -9.78 -25.73 44.29
C GLU A 146 -9.40 -25.50 42.84
N PHE A 147 -8.35 -26.17 42.36
CA PHE A 147 -7.89 -25.96 41.00
C PHE A 147 -8.67 -26.80 39.99
N THR A 148 -9.39 -26.15 39.09
CA THR A 148 -10.08 -26.79 37.97
C THR A 148 -9.74 -26.10 36.66
N THR A 149 -9.71 -26.87 35.56
CA THR A 149 -9.47 -26.27 34.21
C THR A 149 -10.47 -25.17 33.85
N PRO A 150 -11.81 -25.35 34.13
CA PRO A 150 -12.79 -24.28 33.88
C PRO A 150 -12.58 -22.99 34.69
N MET A 151 -11.89 -23.05 35.83
CA MET A 151 -11.52 -21.87 36.61
C MET A 151 -10.58 -20.93 35.78
N VAL A 152 -9.63 -21.53 35.05
CA VAL A 152 -8.72 -20.74 34.20
C VAL A 152 -9.47 -20.13 33.00
N HIS A 153 -10.35 -20.93 32.38
CA HIS A 153 -11.27 -20.42 31.35
C HIS A 153 -12.50 -21.34 31.26
N PRO A 154 -13.74 -20.82 31.35
CA PRO A 154 -14.97 -21.61 31.49
C PRO A 154 -15.25 -22.56 30.31
N GLU A 155 -14.70 -22.27 29.15
CA GLU A 155 -14.88 -23.08 27.95
C GLU A 155 -13.85 -24.24 27.82
N MET A 156 -12.87 -24.32 28.73
CA MET A 156 -11.86 -25.37 28.71
C MET A 156 -12.30 -26.60 29.51
N LYS A 157 -11.85 -27.75 29.04
CA LYS A 157 -11.99 -29.05 29.73
C LYS A 157 -10.62 -29.61 30.08
N HIS A 158 -10.58 -30.61 30.95
CA HIS A 158 -9.33 -31.32 31.27
C HIS A 158 -8.57 -31.75 30.00
N GLY A 159 -7.25 -31.57 29.98
CA GLY A 159 -6.39 -31.81 28.81
C GLY A 159 -6.38 -30.72 27.76
N GLN A 160 -7.02 -29.57 28.01
CA GLN A 160 -7.07 -28.45 27.09
C GLN A 160 -6.30 -27.23 27.61
N THR A 161 -5.96 -26.32 26.70
CA THR A 161 -5.33 -25.02 26.97
C THR A 161 -5.87 -23.96 26.03
N LEU A 162 -5.58 -22.69 26.31
CA LEU A 162 -5.77 -21.61 25.34
C LEU A 162 -4.58 -21.56 24.38
N ALA A 163 -4.86 -21.27 23.12
CA ALA A 163 -3.84 -21.11 22.09
C ALA A 163 -4.28 -20.06 21.06
N LEU A 164 -3.34 -19.60 20.22
CA LEU A 164 -3.63 -18.70 19.11
C LEU A 164 -3.73 -19.48 17.81
N GLN A 165 -4.77 -19.20 17.06
CA GLN A 165 -4.95 -19.68 15.69
C GLN A 165 -4.96 -18.49 14.74
N SER A 166 -4.13 -18.51 13.70
CA SER A 166 -4.17 -17.49 12.65
C SER A 166 -5.52 -17.49 11.96
N ARG A 167 -6.07 -16.30 11.71
CA ARG A 167 -7.25 -16.15 10.86
C ARG A 167 -6.83 -16.36 9.41
N GLU A 168 -7.67 -17.03 8.65
CA GLU A 168 -7.45 -17.13 7.20
C GLU A 168 -7.68 -15.75 6.58
N ARG A 169 -6.61 -15.23 5.96
CA ARG A 169 -6.65 -13.96 5.26
C ARG A 169 -7.21 -14.18 3.86
N ALA A 170 -8.20 -13.39 3.47
CA ALA A 170 -8.73 -13.42 2.11
C ALA A 170 -7.67 -13.00 1.08
N LYS A 171 -7.87 -13.40 -0.16
CA LYS A 171 -6.90 -13.24 -1.24
C LYS A 171 -7.13 -11.95 -2.02
N ILE A 172 -6.05 -11.44 -2.61
CA ILE A 172 -6.13 -10.44 -3.67
C ILE A 172 -6.20 -11.20 -4.98
N LEU A 173 -7.21 -10.89 -5.79
CA LEU A 173 -7.57 -11.66 -6.98
C LEU A 173 -7.25 -10.87 -8.25
N ASP A 174 -6.88 -11.57 -9.31
CA ASP A 174 -6.82 -11.05 -10.66
C ASP A 174 -8.23 -10.93 -11.30
N SER A 175 -8.31 -10.52 -12.54
CA SER A 175 -9.58 -10.32 -13.26
C SER A 175 -10.35 -11.63 -13.54
N THR A 176 -9.74 -12.80 -13.36
CA THR A 176 -10.38 -14.11 -13.51
C THR A 176 -10.90 -14.68 -12.19
N GLY A 177 -10.58 -14.02 -11.06
CA GLY A 177 -10.89 -14.49 -9.72
C GLY A 177 -9.85 -15.45 -9.13
N ALA A 178 -8.71 -15.67 -9.80
CA ALA A 178 -7.58 -16.40 -9.26
C ALA A 178 -6.70 -15.49 -8.38
N GLU A 179 -5.86 -16.07 -7.52
CA GLU A 179 -4.95 -15.31 -6.67
C GLU A 179 -3.89 -14.57 -7.50
N LEU A 180 -3.82 -13.25 -7.32
CA LEU A 180 -2.92 -12.39 -8.07
C LEU A 180 -1.45 -12.67 -7.75
N GLN A 181 -0.69 -13.04 -8.78
CA GLN A 181 0.75 -13.32 -8.71
C GLN A 181 1.57 -12.08 -9.16
N ALA A 182 1.59 -11.03 -8.33
CA ALA A 182 2.30 -9.78 -8.59
C ALA A 182 2.78 -9.13 -7.29
N SER A 183 3.89 -9.63 -6.73
CA SER A 183 4.37 -9.27 -5.38
C SER A 183 4.63 -7.77 -5.18
N SER A 184 5.14 -7.07 -6.21
CA SER A 184 5.35 -5.61 -6.15
C SER A 184 4.05 -4.80 -6.06
N LEU A 185 2.93 -5.39 -6.48
CA LEU A 185 1.59 -4.80 -6.43
C LEU A 185 0.84 -5.24 -5.18
N THR A 186 0.79 -6.56 -4.92
CA THR A 186 0.13 -7.11 -3.74
C THR A 186 0.79 -6.65 -2.45
N GLY A 187 2.11 -6.56 -2.43
CA GLY A 187 2.89 -6.19 -1.25
C GLY A 187 3.12 -7.38 -0.31
N ALA A 188 3.49 -7.09 0.92
CA ALA A 188 3.88 -8.07 1.92
C ALA A 188 2.96 -8.05 3.14
N VAL A 189 2.92 -9.20 3.82
CA VAL A 189 2.28 -9.42 5.11
C VAL A 189 3.39 -9.71 6.12
N ASP A 190 3.32 -9.09 7.28
CA ASP A 190 4.21 -9.38 8.39
C ASP A 190 3.90 -10.77 8.96
N PRO A 191 4.88 -11.68 9.03
CA PRO A 191 4.64 -13.08 9.41
C PRO A 191 4.26 -13.25 10.89
N GLU A 192 4.65 -12.31 11.77
CA GLU A 192 4.37 -12.42 13.20
C GLU A 192 2.98 -11.89 13.53
N SER A 193 2.66 -10.70 13.05
CA SER A 193 1.37 -10.05 13.32
C SER A 193 0.29 -10.44 12.31
N GLY A 194 0.63 -10.96 11.13
CA GLY A 194 -0.30 -11.24 10.03
C GLY A 194 -0.87 -9.98 9.36
N LYS A 195 -0.36 -8.78 9.68
CA LYS A 195 -0.82 -7.51 9.11
C LYS A 195 -0.17 -7.24 7.75
N GLY A 196 -0.92 -6.64 6.87
CA GLY A 196 -0.38 -6.11 5.62
C GLY A 196 0.53 -4.91 5.88
N VAL A 197 1.80 -4.99 5.40
CA VAL A 197 2.81 -3.94 5.64
C VAL A 197 3.12 -3.11 4.41
N SER A 198 2.75 -3.57 3.23
CA SER A 198 2.94 -2.83 1.98
C SER A 198 1.89 -3.18 0.92
N GLY A 199 1.85 -2.41 -0.17
CA GLY A 199 1.00 -2.64 -1.34
C GLY A 199 -0.50 -2.73 -1.03
N LEU A 200 -1.20 -3.55 -1.78
CA LEU A 200 -2.63 -3.81 -1.59
C LEU A 200 -2.91 -4.56 -0.28
N GLN A 201 -1.97 -5.40 0.19
CA GLN A 201 -2.08 -6.07 1.48
C GLN A 201 -2.26 -5.09 2.63
N ARG A 202 -1.51 -3.97 2.63
CA ARG A 202 -1.64 -2.92 3.65
C ARG A 202 -2.89 -2.06 3.45
N ARG A 203 -3.20 -1.72 2.20
CA ARG A 203 -4.34 -0.84 1.90
C ARG A 203 -5.67 -1.48 2.28
N TYR A 204 -5.80 -2.78 2.06
CA TYR A 204 -7.03 -3.55 2.28
C TYR A 204 -6.94 -4.49 3.47
N ASP A 205 -6.07 -4.19 4.45
CA ASP A 205 -5.82 -5.07 5.60
C ASP A 205 -7.10 -5.45 6.35
N GLU A 206 -7.94 -4.45 6.66
CA GLU A 206 -9.22 -4.66 7.34
C GLU A 206 -10.19 -5.55 6.54
N GLN A 207 -10.34 -5.28 5.24
CA GLN A 207 -11.20 -6.08 4.36
C GLN A 207 -10.69 -7.53 4.26
N LEU A 208 -9.40 -7.70 4.05
CA LEU A 208 -8.78 -9.01 3.89
C LEU A 208 -8.75 -9.84 5.19
N THR A 209 -8.87 -9.20 6.35
CA THR A 209 -8.90 -9.86 7.67
C THR A 209 -10.28 -9.94 8.29
N GLY A 210 -11.30 -9.26 7.72
CA GLY A 210 -12.67 -9.25 8.23
C GLY A 210 -12.92 -8.24 9.35
N GLY A 211 -12.14 -7.14 9.42
CA GLY A 211 -12.46 -5.95 10.23
C GLY A 211 -12.42 -6.11 11.76
N GLY A 212 -12.13 -7.28 12.28
CA GLY A 212 -12.15 -7.56 13.73
C GLY A 212 -10.88 -7.18 14.49
N GLY A 213 -10.03 -6.31 13.92
CA GLY A 213 -8.83 -5.78 14.60
C GLY A 213 -7.71 -6.79 14.90
N GLY A 214 -7.91 -8.09 14.65
CA GLY A 214 -6.95 -9.14 14.95
C GLY A 214 -6.70 -10.10 13.80
N THR A 215 -5.45 -10.49 13.64
CA THR A 215 -5.02 -11.51 12.65
C THR A 215 -5.03 -12.93 13.23
N LYS A 216 -5.26 -13.04 14.54
CA LYS A 216 -5.33 -14.30 15.29
C LYS A 216 -6.64 -14.36 16.09
N SER A 217 -7.10 -15.58 16.38
CA SER A 217 -8.21 -15.83 17.28
C SER A 217 -7.72 -16.65 18.44
N VAL A 218 -8.26 -16.41 19.64
CA VAL A 218 -8.08 -17.32 20.77
C VAL A 218 -8.91 -18.58 20.54
N VAL A 219 -8.30 -19.72 20.74
CA VAL A 219 -8.96 -21.03 20.63
C VAL A 219 -8.70 -21.85 21.87
N VAL A 220 -9.66 -22.73 22.21
CA VAL A 220 -9.38 -23.88 23.07
C VAL A 220 -8.67 -24.91 22.21
N ALA A 221 -7.50 -25.35 22.63
CA ALA A 221 -6.72 -26.37 21.93
C ALA A 221 -6.48 -27.58 22.86
N ASP A 222 -6.41 -28.76 22.27
CA ASP A 222 -5.96 -29.96 22.94
C ASP A 222 -4.44 -29.87 23.22
N ARG A 223 -4.01 -30.13 24.45
CA ARG A 223 -2.62 -29.90 24.88
C ARG A 223 -1.62 -30.86 24.25
N ASP A 224 -2.03 -32.06 23.95
CA ASP A 224 -1.14 -33.11 23.44
C ASP A 224 -0.92 -32.95 21.92
N SER A 225 -2.00 -32.66 21.18
CA SER A 225 -1.95 -32.54 19.72
C SER A 225 -1.78 -31.12 19.20
N GLY A 226 -2.00 -30.11 20.05
CA GLY A 226 -2.05 -28.69 19.63
C GLY A 226 -3.26 -28.34 18.75
N ARG A 227 -4.16 -29.28 18.49
CA ARG A 227 -5.29 -29.07 17.58
C ARG A 227 -6.36 -28.19 18.24
N ALA A 228 -6.80 -27.15 17.51
CA ALA A 228 -7.92 -26.34 17.93
C ALA A 228 -9.22 -27.16 18.02
N VAL A 229 -9.90 -27.04 19.16
CA VAL A 229 -11.16 -27.75 19.49
C VAL A 229 -12.34 -26.78 19.38
N LYS A 230 -12.16 -25.54 19.84
CA LYS A 230 -13.21 -24.52 19.85
C LYS A 230 -12.59 -23.16 19.67
N ARG A 231 -13.14 -22.32 18.78
CA ARG A 231 -12.78 -20.89 18.70
C ARG A 231 -13.53 -20.12 19.78
N LEU A 232 -12.82 -19.18 20.43
CA LEU A 232 -13.33 -18.35 21.49
C LEU A 232 -13.39 -16.89 21.03
N GLY A 233 -14.24 -16.10 21.69
CA GLY A 233 -14.51 -14.72 21.36
C GLY A 233 -15.71 -14.57 20.45
N GLU A 234 -16.31 -13.40 20.45
CA GLU A 234 -17.41 -13.09 19.53
C GLU A 234 -16.92 -13.25 18.10
N GLU A 235 -17.71 -13.86 17.23
CA GLU A 235 -17.56 -13.82 15.77
C GLU A 235 -17.83 -12.39 15.24
N LYS A 236 -17.31 -11.39 15.92
CA LYS A 236 -17.27 -10.01 15.43
C LYS A 236 -16.06 -9.84 14.53
N GLY A 237 -16.19 -10.35 13.38
CA GLY A 237 -15.31 -10.16 12.27
C GLY A 237 -15.75 -11.17 11.24
N ASP A 238 -16.44 -10.69 10.25
CA ASP A 238 -16.76 -11.46 9.07
C ASP A 238 -15.47 -12.11 8.56
N ARG A 239 -15.59 -13.21 7.86
CA ARG A 239 -14.48 -13.79 7.11
C ARG A 239 -13.95 -12.66 6.23
N GLY A 240 -12.61 -12.55 6.13
CA GLY A 240 -12.04 -11.57 5.24
C GLY A 240 -12.64 -11.70 3.84
N GLU A 241 -12.91 -10.55 3.22
CA GLU A 241 -13.43 -10.50 1.86
C GLU A 241 -12.27 -10.33 0.87
N PRO A 242 -12.29 -11.06 -0.25
CA PRO A 242 -11.27 -10.92 -1.27
C PRO A 242 -11.32 -9.53 -1.92
N VAL A 243 -10.16 -9.08 -2.41
CA VAL A 243 -10.02 -7.84 -3.17
C VAL A 243 -9.80 -8.19 -4.62
N GLY A 244 -10.78 -7.89 -5.48
CA GLY A 244 -10.69 -8.10 -6.91
C GLY A 244 -9.92 -6.96 -7.59
N THR A 245 -9.00 -7.30 -8.49
CA THR A 245 -8.28 -6.35 -9.33
C THR A 245 -8.65 -6.51 -10.80
N THR A 246 -8.29 -5.52 -11.61
CA THR A 246 -8.45 -5.56 -13.07
C THR A 246 -7.29 -6.22 -13.79
N ILE A 247 -6.27 -6.69 -13.07
CA ILE A 247 -5.07 -7.32 -13.66
C ILE A 247 -5.47 -8.55 -14.45
N ASP A 248 -5.08 -8.56 -15.72
CA ASP A 248 -5.21 -9.72 -16.60
C ASP A 248 -3.98 -10.62 -16.40
N PRO A 249 -4.16 -11.89 -15.99
CA PRO A 249 -3.03 -12.76 -15.70
C PRO A 249 -2.13 -13.00 -16.93
N SER A 250 -2.67 -13.05 -18.13
CA SER A 250 -1.88 -13.25 -19.35
C SER A 250 -1.03 -12.02 -19.68
N VAL A 251 -1.60 -10.83 -19.54
CA VAL A 251 -0.88 -9.56 -19.76
C VAL A 251 0.16 -9.33 -18.67
N GLN A 252 -0.15 -9.67 -17.42
CA GLN A 252 0.78 -9.56 -16.30
C GLN A 252 1.99 -10.51 -16.47
N VAL A 253 1.74 -11.75 -16.88
CA VAL A 253 2.81 -12.74 -17.15
C VAL A 253 3.68 -12.26 -18.31
N ALA A 254 3.08 -11.84 -19.43
CA ALA A 254 3.81 -11.32 -20.58
C ALA A 254 4.72 -10.13 -20.21
N ALA A 255 4.22 -9.22 -19.36
CA ALA A 255 5.00 -8.09 -18.86
C ALA A 255 6.14 -8.52 -17.94
N ALA A 256 5.90 -9.49 -17.04
CA ALA A 256 6.92 -10.01 -16.15
C ALA A 256 8.03 -10.74 -16.91
N GLU A 257 7.69 -11.61 -17.86
CA GLU A 257 8.64 -12.33 -18.72
C GLU A 257 9.46 -11.38 -19.61
N ALA A 258 8.86 -10.26 -20.05
CA ALA A 258 9.61 -9.25 -20.80
C ALA A 258 10.70 -8.58 -19.96
N LEU A 259 10.53 -8.53 -18.65
CA LEU A 259 11.51 -7.99 -17.70
C LEU A 259 12.53 -9.03 -17.19
N GLU A 260 12.37 -10.31 -17.52
CA GLU A 260 13.33 -11.34 -17.15
C GLU A 260 14.69 -11.11 -17.79
N GLY A 261 15.74 -11.15 -16.97
CA GLY A 261 17.12 -10.91 -17.40
C GLY A 261 17.48 -9.43 -17.58
N VAL A 262 16.57 -8.50 -17.26
CA VAL A 262 16.89 -7.06 -17.26
C VAL A 262 17.62 -6.72 -15.97
N ASP A 263 18.90 -6.32 -16.07
CA ASP A 263 19.77 -5.96 -14.91
C ASP A 263 19.47 -4.57 -14.35
N LYS A 264 18.75 -3.75 -15.10
CA LYS A 264 18.33 -2.41 -14.69
C LYS A 264 17.03 -2.49 -13.92
N LYS A 265 16.79 -1.47 -13.08
CA LYS A 265 15.48 -1.30 -12.49
C LYS A 265 14.50 -0.89 -13.57
N ALA A 266 13.45 -1.64 -13.74
CA ALA A 266 12.48 -1.42 -14.82
C ALA A 266 11.04 -1.64 -14.39
N ALA A 267 10.12 -1.09 -15.18
CA ALA A 267 8.69 -1.30 -15.03
C ALA A 267 7.98 -1.36 -16.37
N ILE A 268 6.94 -2.19 -16.43
CA ILE A 268 5.95 -2.21 -17.51
C ILE A 268 4.58 -2.00 -16.92
N VAL A 269 3.81 -1.08 -17.51
CA VAL A 269 2.38 -0.92 -17.26
C VAL A 269 1.63 -1.17 -18.54
N ALA A 270 0.52 -1.89 -18.44
CA ALA A 270 -0.43 -2.05 -19.53
C ALA A 270 -1.84 -1.75 -19.06
N MET A 271 -2.64 -1.14 -19.92
CA MET A 271 -4.03 -0.78 -19.63
C MET A 271 -4.93 -0.90 -20.87
N ALA A 272 -6.22 -1.04 -20.63
CA ALA A 272 -7.25 -1.03 -21.66
C ALA A 272 -7.73 0.41 -21.92
N PRO A 273 -7.44 1.03 -23.08
CA PRO A 273 -7.87 2.37 -23.43
C PRO A 273 -9.37 2.58 -23.32
N SER A 274 -10.18 1.62 -23.76
CA SER A 274 -11.64 1.73 -23.78
C SER A 274 -12.29 1.88 -22.40
N SER A 275 -11.60 1.40 -21.33
CA SER A 275 -12.19 1.32 -19.99
C SER A 275 -11.35 1.95 -18.87
N GLY A 276 -10.07 2.22 -19.12
CA GLY A 276 -9.10 2.63 -18.10
C GLY A 276 -8.60 1.47 -17.21
N ARG A 277 -9.04 0.22 -17.42
CA ARG A 277 -8.60 -0.93 -16.60
C ARG A 277 -7.09 -1.13 -16.71
N ILE A 278 -6.40 -1.20 -15.57
CA ILE A 278 -4.98 -1.59 -15.52
C ILE A 278 -4.92 -3.11 -15.70
N LEU A 279 -4.25 -3.56 -16.76
CA LEU A 279 -4.15 -4.97 -17.12
C LEU A 279 -2.88 -5.62 -16.59
N ALA A 280 -1.80 -4.84 -16.44
CA ALA A 280 -0.54 -5.28 -15.88
C ALA A 280 0.22 -4.14 -15.20
N ALA A 281 0.99 -4.49 -14.14
CA ALA A 281 1.94 -3.60 -13.48
C ALA A 281 3.13 -4.45 -12.98
N ALA A 282 4.09 -4.66 -13.88
CA ALA A 282 5.29 -5.46 -13.62
C ALA A 282 6.47 -4.56 -13.23
N ASN A 283 7.30 -5.01 -12.29
CA ASN A 283 8.45 -4.27 -11.78
C ASN A 283 9.64 -5.20 -11.53
N VAL A 284 10.84 -4.76 -11.87
CA VAL A 284 12.11 -5.42 -11.54
C VAL A 284 13.10 -4.40 -10.97
N PRO A 285 13.87 -4.71 -9.86
CA PRO A 285 13.53 -5.75 -8.91
C PRO A 285 12.18 -5.48 -8.23
N GLY A 286 11.58 -6.51 -7.65
CA GLY A 286 10.35 -6.37 -6.85
C GLY A 286 10.54 -5.46 -5.63
N GLY A 287 9.48 -5.27 -4.85
CA GLY A 287 9.45 -4.43 -3.64
C GLY A 287 8.87 -3.04 -3.92
N MET A 288 9.54 -2.16 -4.66
CA MET A 288 8.98 -0.86 -5.04
C MET A 288 8.08 -1.00 -6.28
N ASN A 289 6.86 -0.48 -6.19
CA ASN A 289 5.94 -0.41 -7.32
C ASN A 289 6.24 0.82 -8.19
N ARG A 290 7.31 0.75 -8.99
CA ARG A 290 7.71 1.82 -9.93
C ARG A 290 6.64 2.10 -10.97
N ALA A 291 5.94 1.07 -11.38
CA ALA A 291 4.89 1.12 -12.38
C ALA A 291 3.81 2.16 -12.02
N LEU A 292 3.39 2.20 -10.76
CA LEU A 292 2.30 3.08 -10.31
C LEU A 292 2.80 4.32 -9.56
N THR A 293 3.89 4.21 -8.78
CA THR A 293 4.32 5.27 -7.84
C THR A 293 5.64 5.94 -8.20
N GLY A 294 6.31 5.47 -9.25
CA GLY A 294 7.57 6.06 -9.70
C GLY A 294 7.38 7.52 -10.15
N ARG A 295 8.40 8.36 -9.91
CA ARG A 295 8.43 9.77 -10.30
C ARG A 295 9.67 10.01 -11.13
N TYR A 296 9.46 10.26 -12.40
CA TYR A 296 10.54 10.41 -13.36
C TYR A 296 10.22 11.50 -14.37
N ALA A 297 11.23 12.18 -14.87
CA ALA A 297 11.08 12.95 -16.07
C ALA A 297 10.69 11.99 -17.23
N PRO A 298 9.60 12.25 -17.96
CA PRO A 298 9.18 11.39 -19.06
C PRO A 298 10.05 11.57 -20.33
N GLY A 299 10.87 12.61 -20.36
CA GLY A 299 11.67 12.92 -21.54
C GLY A 299 10.82 13.04 -22.80
N SER A 300 11.38 12.62 -23.92
CA SER A 300 10.71 12.73 -25.23
C SER A 300 9.38 12.00 -25.37
N THR A 301 8.99 11.11 -24.44
CA THR A 301 7.62 10.54 -24.48
C THR A 301 6.56 11.63 -24.21
N PHE A 302 6.90 12.67 -23.47
CA PHE A 302 6.02 13.81 -23.22
C PHE A 302 5.74 14.63 -24.51
N LYS A 303 6.54 14.47 -25.56
CA LYS A 303 6.28 15.10 -26.87
C LYS A 303 4.92 14.72 -27.46
N VAL A 304 4.28 13.64 -27.00
CA VAL A 304 2.88 13.33 -27.33
C VAL A 304 1.96 14.46 -26.85
N VAL A 305 2.14 14.91 -25.60
CA VAL A 305 1.37 16.01 -25.03
C VAL A 305 1.76 17.35 -25.67
N THR A 306 3.05 17.58 -25.89
CA THR A 306 3.55 18.78 -26.56
C THR A 306 3.05 18.88 -28.01
N ALA A 307 3.04 17.75 -28.74
CA ALA A 307 2.51 17.69 -30.11
C ALA A 307 1.00 17.97 -30.12
N ALA A 308 0.24 17.44 -29.15
CA ALA A 308 -1.18 17.76 -29.01
C ALA A 308 -1.40 19.29 -28.87
N ALA A 309 -0.55 19.96 -28.06
CA ALA A 309 -0.62 21.40 -27.88
C ALA A 309 -0.33 22.17 -29.20
N LEU A 310 0.71 21.76 -29.93
CA LEU A 310 1.09 22.37 -31.20
C LEU A 310 0.04 22.15 -32.29
N LEU A 311 -0.51 20.93 -32.39
CA LEU A 311 -1.61 20.60 -33.32
C LEU A 311 -2.87 21.44 -32.99
N LYS A 312 -3.21 21.56 -31.71
CA LYS A 312 -4.33 22.40 -31.26
C LYS A 312 -4.08 23.89 -31.56
N ALA A 313 -2.82 24.34 -31.59
CA ALA A 313 -2.44 25.68 -31.99
C ALA A 313 -2.48 25.93 -33.53
N GLY A 314 -2.75 24.86 -34.31
CA GLY A 314 -2.94 24.95 -35.76
C GLY A 314 -1.79 24.41 -36.61
N MET A 315 -0.72 23.87 -35.99
CA MET A 315 0.34 23.17 -36.71
C MET A 315 -0.21 21.87 -37.31
N ARG A 316 0.32 21.43 -38.45
CA ARG A 316 -0.08 20.22 -39.14
C ARG A 316 1.10 19.24 -39.25
N PRO A 317 0.86 17.93 -39.32
CA PRO A 317 1.93 16.95 -39.48
C PRO A 317 2.84 17.18 -40.68
N GLU A 318 2.33 17.80 -41.75
CA GLU A 318 3.04 18.08 -43.02
C GLU A 318 3.79 19.42 -43.00
N ASP A 319 3.59 20.26 -41.99
CA ASP A 319 4.29 21.55 -41.89
C ASP A 319 5.79 21.32 -41.73
N VAL A 320 6.59 22.19 -42.39
CA VAL A 320 8.05 22.13 -42.27
C VAL A 320 8.50 22.37 -40.86
N ALA A 321 9.32 21.48 -40.35
CA ALA A 321 9.81 21.46 -38.98
C ALA A 321 11.31 21.13 -38.94
N ASP A 322 12.13 22.11 -39.15
CA ASP A 322 13.59 21.98 -39.18
C ASP A 322 14.13 21.37 -37.87
N CYS A 323 15.03 20.42 -38.01
CA CYS A 323 15.70 19.74 -36.91
C CYS A 323 17.22 19.99 -36.94
N PRO A 324 17.70 21.18 -36.54
CA PRO A 324 19.12 21.44 -36.46
C PRO A 324 19.77 20.67 -35.29
N GLU A 325 21.09 20.53 -35.34
CA GLU A 325 21.88 19.89 -34.29
C GLU A 325 21.67 20.52 -32.91
N PHE A 326 21.62 21.86 -32.88
CA PHE A 326 21.49 22.64 -31.65
C PHE A 326 20.35 23.66 -31.71
N ALA A 327 19.73 23.90 -30.57
CA ALA A 327 18.88 25.05 -30.29
C ALA A 327 19.43 25.81 -29.07
N HIS A 328 19.27 27.14 -29.06
CA HIS A 328 19.77 27.99 -27.98
C HIS A 328 18.64 28.83 -27.40
N VAL A 329 18.50 28.82 -26.08
CA VAL A 329 17.52 29.60 -25.34
C VAL A 329 18.24 30.30 -24.19
N ASN A 330 18.31 31.62 -24.22
CA ASN A 330 19.00 32.46 -23.21
C ASN A 330 20.40 31.94 -22.82
N GLY A 331 21.18 31.49 -23.83
CA GLY A 331 22.53 30.99 -23.63
C GLY A 331 22.64 29.51 -23.23
N GLN A 332 21.53 28.86 -22.90
CA GLN A 332 21.50 27.40 -22.72
C GLN A 332 21.40 26.68 -24.05
N ARG A 333 22.26 25.71 -24.28
CA ARG A 333 22.24 24.86 -25.46
C ARG A 333 21.38 23.62 -25.20
N PHE A 334 20.53 23.30 -26.16
CA PHE A 334 19.79 22.06 -26.27
C PHE A 334 20.27 21.31 -27.51
N GLU A 335 20.35 20.00 -27.43
CA GLU A 335 20.82 19.17 -28.54
C GLU A 335 19.93 17.94 -28.73
N ASN A 336 19.97 17.38 -29.93
CA ASN A 336 19.35 16.08 -30.22
C ASN A 336 20.24 14.97 -29.65
N GLN A 337 19.65 13.81 -29.34
CA GLN A 337 20.42 12.63 -28.96
C GLN A 337 21.43 12.33 -30.09
N ASP A 338 22.68 12.02 -29.73
CA ASP A 338 23.78 11.78 -30.67
C ASP A 338 23.98 12.91 -31.70
N ARG A 339 23.46 14.11 -31.42
CA ARG A 339 23.56 15.31 -32.26
C ARG A 339 23.07 15.12 -33.69
N PHE A 340 22.10 14.24 -33.90
CA PHE A 340 21.54 14.04 -35.24
C PHE A 340 20.83 15.30 -35.74
N THR A 341 20.70 15.40 -37.05
CA THR A 341 19.91 16.40 -37.74
C THR A 341 19.01 15.70 -38.77
N LEU A 342 17.90 16.33 -39.12
CA LEU A 342 17.06 15.88 -40.23
C LEU A 342 17.34 16.67 -41.49
N PRO A 343 17.06 16.13 -42.67
CA PRO A 343 17.18 16.88 -43.94
C PRO A 343 16.36 18.16 -43.94
N ALA A 344 16.82 19.17 -44.64
CA ALA A 344 16.06 20.42 -44.81
C ALA A 344 14.70 20.11 -45.46
N GLY A 345 13.64 20.71 -44.89
CA GLY A 345 12.26 20.47 -45.33
C GLY A 345 11.59 19.24 -44.72
N SER A 346 12.23 18.58 -43.75
CA SER A 346 11.56 17.57 -42.92
C SER A 346 10.33 18.16 -42.24
N THR A 347 9.33 17.34 -42.04
CA THR A 347 8.03 17.76 -41.52
C THR A 347 7.92 17.64 -39.99
N PHE A 348 6.86 18.20 -39.42
CA PHE A 348 6.55 18.01 -38.01
C PHE A 348 6.38 16.51 -37.67
N LYS A 349 5.74 15.74 -38.56
CA LYS A 349 5.65 14.27 -38.43
C LYS A 349 7.04 13.64 -38.34
N ASP A 350 7.99 14.03 -39.19
CA ASP A 350 9.35 13.47 -39.23
C ASP A 350 10.11 13.85 -37.93
N SER A 351 10.06 15.13 -37.54
CA SER A 351 10.65 15.61 -36.28
C SER A 351 10.08 14.93 -35.04
N PHE A 352 8.79 14.58 -35.03
CA PHE A 352 8.18 13.78 -33.96
C PHE A 352 8.65 12.33 -34.00
N ALA A 353 8.65 11.72 -35.19
CA ALA A 353 8.99 10.30 -35.40
C ALA A 353 10.43 10.00 -34.97
N ASP A 354 11.38 10.85 -35.33
CA ASP A 354 12.80 10.76 -34.97
C ASP A 354 13.12 11.39 -33.62
N SER A 355 12.11 11.93 -32.94
CA SER A 355 12.26 12.51 -31.61
C SER A 355 13.15 13.75 -31.53
N CYS A 356 13.14 14.65 -32.53
CA CYS A 356 13.93 15.86 -32.58
C CYS A 356 13.68 16.77 -31.37
N ASN A 357 14.70 17.02 -30.53
CA ASN A 357 14.60 17.92 -29.40
C ASN A 357 14.58 19.38 -29.85
N THR A 358 15.46 19.73 -30.76
CA THR A 358 15.72 21.13 -31.17
C THR A 358 14.52 21.76 -31.85
N PHE A 359 13.76 20.99 -32.64
CA PHE A 359 12.48 21.45 -33.19
C PHE A 359 11.50 21.80 -32.06
N PHE A 360 11.24 20.87 -31.11
CA PHE A 360 10.27 21.09 -30.03
C PHE A 360 10.70 22.25 -29.13
N VAL A 361 11.98 22.41 -28.86
CA VAL A 361 12.53 23.54 -28.10
C VAL A 361 12.25 24.87 -28.83
N ASN A 362 12.46 24.95 -30.13
CA ASN A 362 12.21 26.14 -30.93
C ASN A 362 10.70 26.45 -31.06
N ALA A 363 9.86 25.41 -31.15
CA ALA A 363 8.40 25.55 -31.24
C ALA A 363 7.73 26.06 -29.95
N ARG A 364 8.49 26.29 -28.87
CA ARG A 364 7.94 26.85 -27.60
C ARG A 364 7.29 28.23 -27.80
N ASP A 365 7.76 28.99 -28.77
CA ASP A 365 7.25 30.35 -29.01
C ASP A 365 5.86 30.33 -29.70
N GLU A 366 5.47 29.23 -30.29
CA GLU A 366 4.14 29.00 -30.92
C GLU A 366 3.01 28.86 -29.92
N VAL A 367 3.30 28.70 -28.63
CA VAL A 367 2.32 28.38 -27.61
C VAL A 367 2.52 29.19 -26.33
N PRO A 368 1.45 29.54 -25.59
CA PRO A 368 1.57 30.24 -24.31
C PRO A 368 2.20 29.38 -23.22
N ASN A 369 2.69 30.03 -22.14
CA ASN A 369 3.39 29.36 -21.04
C ASN A 369 2.54 28.30 -20.30
N SER A 370 1.21 28.49 -20.22
CA SER A 370 0.31 27.55 -19.53
C SER A 370 -0.06 26.35 -20.38
N VAL A 371 0.18 26.38 -21.71
CA VAL A 371 -0.39 25.41 -22.66
C VAL A 371 -0.05 23.96 -22.31
N LEU A 372 1.20 23.70 -21.88
CA LEU A 372 1.60 22.32 -21.54
C LEU A 372 0.83 21.79 -20.33
N GLN A 373 0.61 22.64 -19.30
CA GLN A 373 -0.20 22.29 -18.15
C GLN A 373 -1.65 22.05 -18.56
N ASP A 374 -2.23 22.95 -19.35
CA ASP A 374 -3.62 22.87 -19.78
C ASP A 374 -3.85 21.64 -20.67
N THR A 375 -2.95 21.38 -21.63
CA THR A 375 -3.00 20.18 -22.47
C THR A 375 -2.78 18.91 -21.66
N ALA A 376 -1.86 18.91 -20.69
CA ALA A 376 -1.62 17.77 -19.81
C ALA A 376 -2.88 17.37 -19.03
N ARG A 377 -3.71 18.33 -18.62
CA ARG A 377 -5.01 18.06 -17.97
C ARG A 377 -6.00 17.33 -18.89
N THR A 378 -5.96 17.58 -20.20
CA THR A 378 -6.76 16.82 -21.18
C THR A 378 -6.35 15.34 -21.21
N PHE A 379 -5.09 15.03 -20.87
CA PHE A 379 -4.61 13.67 -20.66
C PHE A 379 -4.77 13.17 -19.21
N GLY A 380 -5.46 13.92 -18.34
CA GLY A 380 -5.65 13.60 -16.93
C GLY A 380 -4.44 13.82 -16.03
N ILE A 381 -3.31 14.31 -16.56
CA ILE A 381 -2.06 14.50 -15.80
C ILE A 381 -2.23 15.63 -14.78
N GLY A 382 -1.80 15.39 -13.53
CA GLY A 382 -1.91 16.34 -12.43
C GLY A 382 -3.29 16.35 -11.76
N GLY A 383 -4.20 15.46 -12.17
CA GLY A 383 -5.42 15.16 -11.45
C GLY A 383 -5.17 14.34 -10.18
N VAL A 384 -6.23 14.07 -9.44
CA VAL A 384 -6.19 13.11 -8.31
C VAL A 384 -6.95 11.86 -8.74
N TRP A 385 -6.24 10.77 -8.94
CA TRP A 385 -6.83 9.54 -9.44
C TRP A 385 -7.16 8.58 -8.30
N ASP A 386 -8.43 8.22 -8.18
CA ASP A 386 -8.84 7.12 -7.31
C ASP A 386 -8.76 5.79 -8.09
N VAL A 387 -7.59 5.17 -8.06
CA VAL A 387 -7.28 3.93 -8.79
C VAL A 387 -7.61 2.67 -7.96
N GLY A 388 -7.84 2.85 -6.66
CA GLY A 388 -7.90 1.75 -5.70
C GLY A 388 -6.51 1.30 -5.21
N ALA A 389 -5.45 2.02 -5.58
CA ALA A 389 -4.07 1.83 -5.11
C ALA A 389 -3.38 3.19 -4.93
N VAL A 390 -2.19 3.18 -4.34
CA VAL A 390 -1.36 4.39 -4.30
C VAL A 390 -0.73 4.59 -5.67
N THR A 391 -0.88 5.80 -6.23
CA THR A 391 -0.31 6.21 -7.52
C THR A 391 0.42 7.54 -7.41
N PHE A 392 1.21 7.84 -8.42
CA PHE A 392 1.67 9.19 -8.71
C PHE A 392 1.09 9.62 -10.06
N ASP A 393 0.22 10.62 -10.03
CA ASP A 393 -0.66 10.99 -11.14
C ASP A 393 -0.05 12.09 -12.05
N GLY A 394 1.26 12.29 -11.92
CA GLY A 394 2.05 13.21 -12.73
C GLY A 394 1.99 14.66 -12.26
N ALA A 395 2.91 15.47 -12.81
CA ALA A 395 2.97 16.90 -12.58
C ALA A 395 3.52 17.63 -13.81
N VAL A 396 2.81 18.66 -14.25
CA VAL A 396 3.23 19.55 -15.34
C VAL A 396 3.03 21.01 -14.87
N PRO A 397 3.98 21.56 -14.11
CA PRO A 397 3.89 22.93 -13.62
C PRO A 397 4.05 23.95 -14.76
N VAL A 398 3.43 25.12 -14.63
CA VAL A 398 3.70 26.25 -15.52
C VAL A 398 5.18 26.65 -15.40
N PRO A 399 5.92 26.77 -16.52
CA PRO A 399 7.33 27.14 -16.49
C PRO A 399 7.56 28.53 -15.90
N GLY A 400 8.58 28.67 -15.07
CA GLY A 400 8.96 29.96 -14.46
C GLY A 400 9.79 30.86 -15.33
N ASN A 401 10.39 30.34 -16.41
CA ASN A 401 11.23 31.08 -17.37
C ASN A 401 11.32 30.33 -18.71
N GLU A 402 11.92 30.96 -19.71
CA GLU A 402 12.02 30.42 -21.07
C GLU A 402 12.88 29.14 -21.18
N ASN A 403 13.94 29.02 -20.38
CA ASN A 403 14.78 27.82 -20.38
C ASN A 403 14.01 26.63 -19.83
N GLU A 404 13.23 26.86 -18.76
CA GLU A 404 12.34 25.86 -18.18
C GLU A 404 11.22 25.47 -19.16
N LYS A 405 10.65 26.45 -19.88
CA LYS A 405 9.66 26.20 -20.92
C LYS A 405 10.25 25.32 -22.03
N ALA A 406 11.43 25.66 -22.54
CA ALA A 406 12.14 24.89 -23.54
C ALA A 406 12.39 23.44 -23.10
N ALA A 407 12.87 23.23 -21.89
CA ALA A 407 13.08 21.90 -21.32
C ALA A 407 11.75 21.14 -21.11
N SER A 408 10.69 21.83 -20.69
CA SER A 408 9.36 21.23 -20.50
C SER A 408 8.74 20.77 -21.83
N MET A 409 9.02 21.45 -22.96
CA MET A 409 8.56 21.02 -24.30
C MET A 409 9.05 19.60 -24.67
N ILE A 410 10.16 19.18 -24.08
CA ILE A 410 10.76 17.85 -24.33
C ILE A 410 10.65 16.92 -23.09
N GLY A 411 9.75 17.25 -22.15
CA GLY A 411 9.46 16.42 -20.97
C GLY A 411 10.57 16.39 -19.92
N GLN A 412 11.30 17.49 -19.79
CA GLN A 412 12.37 17.69 -18.81
C GLN A 412 11.98 18.78 -17.79
N ALA A 413 12.92 19.32 -17.07
CA ALA A 413 12.73 20.30 -16.00
C ALA A 413 11.85 19.74 -14.85
N ARG A 414 10.69 20.38 -14.57
CA ARG A 414 9.78 19.95 -13.49
C ARG A 414 8.61 19.08 -13.97
N VAL A 415 8.67 18.59 -15.21
CA VAL A 415 7.68 17.62 -15.72
C VAL A 415 8.01 16.26 -15.13
N GLU A 416 7.05 15.67 -14.41
CA GLU A 416 7.19 14.36 -13.79
C GLU A 416 6.01 13.45 -14.13
N ALA A 417 6.27 12.18 -14.39
CA ALA A 417 5.27 11.16 -14.66
C ALA A 417 5.66 9.80 -14.07
N SER A 418 4.66 8.98 -13.77
CA SER A 418 4.85 7.54 -13.55
C SER A 418 4.67 6.78 -14.87
N PRO A 419 5.15 5.52 -14.96
CA PRO A 419 4.81 4.65 -16.08
C PRO A 419 3.30 4.53 -16.32
N LEU A 420 2.49 4.50 -15.27
CA LEU A 420 1.02 4.50 -15.40
C LEU A 420 0.51 5.76 -16.10
N VAL A 421 1.02 6.93 -15.72
CA VAL A 421 0.66 8.21 -16.39
C VAL A 421 1.00 8.16 -17.86
N MET A 422 2.18 7.67 -18.22
CA MET A 422 2.61 7.63 -19.61
C MET A 422 1.87 6.55 -20.43
N ALA A 423 1.48 5.43 -19.82
CA ALA A 423 0.57 4.47 -20.44
C ALA A 423 -0.83 5.08 -20.67
N SER A 424 -1.32 5.88 -19.71
CA SER A 424 -2.57 6.63 -19.83
C SER A 424 -2.53 7.68 -20.95
N VAL A 425 -1.39 8.34 -21.17
CA VAL A 425 -1.19 9.25 -22.30
C VAL A 425 -1.37 8.50 -23.64
N ALA A 426 -0.74 7.34 -23.78
CA ALA A 426 -0.88 6.51 -24.98
C ALA A 426 -2.32 6.00 -25.16
N ALA A 427 -2.98 5.62 -24.06
CA ALA A 427 -4.38 5.20 -24.07
C ALA A 427 -5.33 6.33 -24.52
N THR A 428 -5.10 7.56 -24.03
CA THR A 428 -5.87 8.75 -24.39
C THR A 428 -5.76 9.07 -25.88
N VAL A 429 -4.56 8.94 -26.47
CA VAL A 429 -4.38 9.11 -27.92
C VAL A 429 -5.17 8.05 -28.69
N LYS A 430 -5.13 6.79 -28.26
CA LYS A 430 -5.86 5.71 -28.91
C LYS A 430 -7.37 5.91 -28.85
N GLU A 431 -7.90 6.22 -27.68
CA GLU A 431 -9.34 6.36 -27.45
C GLU A 431 -9.90 7.70 -27.98
N GLY A 432 -9.11 8.77 -27.86
CA GLY A 432 -9.52 10.14 -28.14
C GLY A 432 -9.95 10.91 -26.90
N GLU A 433 -10.04 10.25 -25.76
CA GLU A 433 -10.39 10.84 -24.46
C GLU A 433 -9.67 10.15 -23.32
N PHE A 434 -9.42 10.90 -22.24
CA PHE A 434 -8.87 10.34 -21.02
C PHE A 434 -9.90 9.48 -20.30
N LYS A 435 -9.48 8.29 -19.87
CA LYS A 435 -10.23 7.46 -18.92
C LYS A 435 -9.34 7.15 -17.74
N GLN A 436 -9.78 7.60 -16.55
CA GLN A 436 -9.01 7.36 -15.33
C GLN A 436 -8.64 5.89 -15.19
N PRO A 437 -7.36 5.57 -14.94
CA PRO A 437 -6.94 4.21 -14.65
C PRO A 437 -7.67 3.61 -13.44
N VAL A 438 -8.00 2.33 -13.50
CA VAL A 438 -8.67 1.58 -12.44
C VAL A 438 -7.96 0.27 -12.20
N LEU A 439 -7.61 -0.01 -10.94
CA LEU A 439 -7.00 -1.26 -10.50
C LEU A 439 -7.95 -2.09 -9.65
N VAL A 440 -8.59 -1.48 -8.64
CA VAL A 440 -9.56 -2.14 -7.76
C VAL A 440 -10.90 -1.45 -7.92
N PRO A 441 -11.79 -1.95 -8.81
CA PRO A 441 -13.03 -1.27 -9.18
C PRO A 441 -13.94 -0.95 -7.99
N ASP A 442 -14.09 -1.90 -7.07
CA ASP A 442 -14.98 -1.77 -5.91
C ASP A 442 -14.52 -0.72 -4.90
N ALA A 443 -13.26 -0.31 -4.97
CA ALA A 443 -12.70 0.73 -4.11
C ALA A 443 -12.78 2.14 -4.71
N VAL A 444 -13.04 2.26 -6.01
CA VAL A 444 -13.12 3.54 -6.71
C VAL A 444 -14.47 4.19 -6.41
N LYS A 445 -14.45 5.30 -5.68
CA LYS A 445 -15.67 6.04 -5.31
C LYS A 445 -15.98 7.16 -6.29
N GLU A 446 -14.94 7.85 -6.74
CA GLU A 446 -15.06 8.98 -7.65
C GLU A 446 -13.92 8.92 -8.67
N LYS A 447 -14.26 9.07 -9.94
CA LYS A 447 -13.26 9.10 -11.01
C LYS A 447 -12.90 10.53 -11.34
N HIS A 448 -11.62 10.80 -11.51
CA HIS A 448 -11.15 12.04 -12.08
C HIS A 448 -11.57 12.12 -13.55
N GLU A 449 -12.13 13.23 -13.96
CA GLU A 449 -12.50 13.52 -15.35
C GLU A 449 -11.56 14.59 -15.91
N ALA A 450 -11.10 14.40 -17.14
CA ALA A 450 -10.39 15.44 -17.86
C ALA A 450 -11.37 16.58 -18.24
N PRO A 451 -10.89 17.84 -18.33
CA PRO A 451 -11.76 18.97 -18.64
C PRO A 451 -12.39 18.89 -20.03
N GLU A 452 -11.76 18.20 -20.95
CA GLU A 452 -12.22 17.99 -22.34
C GLU A 452 -11.58 16.72 -22.93
N ALA A 453 -12.22 16.15 -23.95
CA ALA A 453 -11.63 15.13 -24.82
C ALA A 453 -10.61 15.77 -25.77
N LEU A 454 -9.74 14.94 -26.38
CA LEU A 454 -8.91 15.38 -27.49
C LEU A 454 -9.78 15.78 -28.69
N ASP A 455 -9.41 16.86 -29.37
CA ASP A 455 -9.99 17.15 -30.66
C ASP A 455 -9.81 15.95 -31.59
N PRO A 456 -10.84 15.48 -32.29
CA PRO A 456 -10.75 14.29 -33.15
C PRO A 456 -9.67 14.39 -34.22
N ALA A 457 -9.39 15.58 -34.78
CA ALA A 457 -8.32 15.78 -35.74
C ALA A 457 -6.95 15.66 -35.06
N VAL A 458 -6.75 16.29 -33.89
CA VAL A 458 -5.54 16.17 -33.08
C VAL A 458 -5.27 14.71 -32.73
N ALA A 459 -6.28 13.97 -32.30
CA ALA A 459 -6.15 12.54 -31.98
C ALA A 459 -5.74 11.71 -33.21
N ALA A 460 -6.31 11.99 -34.39
CA ALA A 460 -5.97 11.31 -35.63
C ALA A 460 -4.54 11.60 -36.06
N ASP A 461 -4.10 12.85 -35.97
CA ASP A 461 -2.74 13.29 -36.32
C ASP A 461 -1.73 12.64 -35.36
N LEU A 462 -1.98 12.63 -34.04
CA LEU A 462 -1.12 11.96 -33.06
C LEU A 462 -0.99 10.46 -33.35
N ARG A 463 -2.08 9.77 -33.70
CA ARG A 463 -2.02 8.35 -34.09
C ARG A 463 -1.14 8.15 -35.33
N THR A 464 -1.26 9.03 -36.33
CA THR A 464 -0.44 9.02 -37.54
C THR A 464 1.05 9.22 -37.20
N MET A 465 1.36 10.21 -36.38
CA MET A 465 2.75 10.53 -35.97
C MET A 465 3.35 9.42 -35.09
N MET A 466 2.57 8.86 -34.14
CA MET A 466 3.02 7.70 -33.34
C MET A 466 3.20 6.43 -34.18
N ARG A 467 2.44 6.26 -35.27
CA ARG A 467 2.68 5.17 -36.22
C ARG A 467 3.96 5.40 -37.01
N ALA A 468 4.22 6.62 -37.49
CA ALA A 468 5.45 6.99 -38.18
C ALA A 468 6.69 6.74 -37.30
N THR A 469 6.62 6.99 -36.00
CA THR A 469 7.71 6.63 -35.06
C THR A 469 8.11 5.16 -35.19
N VAL A 470 7.16 4.25 -35.39
CA VAL A 470 7.42 2.81 -35.53
C VAL A 470 7.87 2.43 -36.95
N THR A 471 7.29 3.03 -37.99
CA THR A 471 7.55 2.64 -39.35
C THR A 471 8.77 3.30 -39.99
N GLU A 472 9.09 4.51 -39.56
CA GLU A 472 10.06 5.41 -40.22
C GLU A 472 11.09 6.00 -39.23
N GLY A 473 10.75 6.10 -37.92
CA GLY A 473 11.50 6.84 -36.92
C GLY A 473 12.16 5.99 -35.82
N ALA A 474 12.37 6.57 -34.66
CA ALA A 474 13.14 6.04 -33.54
C ALA A 474 12.54 4.80 -32.82
N GLY A 475 11.37 4.32 -33.24
CA GLY A 475 10.67 3.16 -32.68
C GLY A 475 10.70 1.92 -33.57
N VAL A 476 11.66 1.81 -34.48
CA VAL A 476 11.76 0.73 -35.47
C VAL A 476 11.83 -0.67 -34.88
N GLU A 477 12.22 -0.83 -33.62
CA GLU A 477 12.20 -2.09 -32.87
C GLU A 477 10.81 -2.76 -32.85
N LEU A 478 9.75 -1.94 -33.00
CA LEU A 478 8.37 -2.44 -33.05
C LEU A 478 7.82 -2.65 -34.45
N ARG A 479 8.61 -2.42 -35.51
CA ARG A 479 8.14 -2.44 -36.91
C ARG A 479 7.49 -3.77 -37.29
N ASP A 480 8.11 -4.86 -36.90
CA ASP A 480 7.70 -6.24 -37.25
C ASP A 480 6.83 -6.88 -36.12
N VAL A 481 6.51 -6.14 -35.06
CA VAL A 481 5.65 -6.62 -33.97
C VAL A 481 4.19 -6.60 -34.45
N PRO A 482 3.45 -7.74 -34.30
CA PRO A 482 2.03 -7.80 -34.63
C PRO A 482 1.18 -6.76 -33.89
N GLY A 483 -0.02 -6.47 -34.39
CA GLY A 483 -0.99 -5.62 -33.71
C GLY A 483 -0.91 -4.15 -34.09
N ARG A 484 -0.14 -3.79 -35.14
CA ARG A 484 0.00 -2.40 -35.61
C ARG A 484 0.39 -1.42 -34.51
N PRO A 485 1.55 -1.61 -33.86
CA PRO A 485 1.96 -0.76 -32.76
C PRO A 485 2.14 0.70 -33.21
N HIS A 486 1.77 1.61 -32.31
CA HIS A 486 1.98 3.04 -32.36
C HIS A 486 2.81 3.39 -31.14
N ALA A 487 3.88 4.15 -31.26
CA ALA A 487 4.78 4.37 -30.14
C ALA A 487 5.41 5.78 -30.11
N LYS A 488 6.00 6.12 -28.98
CA LYS A 488 6.93 7.22 -28.81
C LYS A 488 8.06 6.79 -27.88
N THR A 489 9.28 6.96 -28.34
CA THR A 489 10.50 6.75 -27.56
C THR A 489 10.80 7.94 -26.65
N GLY A 490 11.50 7.71 -25.55
CA GLY A 490 11.96 8.76 -24.65
C GLY A 490 13.29 8.43 -24.02
N THR A 491 14.15 9.43 -23.98
CA THR A 491 15.40 9.42 -23.22
C THR A 491 15.35 10.64 -22.31
N ALA A 492 15.37 10.42 -21.00
CA ALA A 492 15.21 11.47 -19.99
C ALA A 492 16.49 11.60 -19.18
N GLU A 493 17.17 12.73 -19.33
CA GLU A 493 18.40 13.03 -18.59
C GLU A 493 18.11 13.31 -17.12
N PHE A 494 19.00 12.83 -16.24
CA PHE A 494 18.95 13.10 -14.80
C PHE A 494 20.36 13.06 -14.18
N GLY A 495 20.48 13.64 -12.98
CA GLY A 495 21.78 13.78 -12.31
C GLY A 495 22.55 15.00 -12.78
N ASN A 496 23.77 15.15 -12.28
CA ASN A 496 24.67 16.27 -12.56
C ASN A 496 26.00 15.80 -13.17
N GLU A 497 26.06 14.53 -13.58
CA GLU A 497 27.22 13.93 -14.22
C GLU A 497 27.40 14.45 -15.65
N ASP A 498 28.60 14.36 -16.21
CA ASP A 498 28.89 14.71 -17.60
C ASP A 498 29.57 13.50 -18.30
N PRO A 499 28.88 12.80 -19.24
CA PRO A 499 27.49 13.03 -19.67
C PRO A 499 26.46 12.64 -18.60
N PRO A 500 25.26 13.25 -18.61
CA PRO A 500 24.21 12.92 -17.67
C PRO A 500 23.74 11.49 -17.85
N ARG A 501 23.28 10.86 -16.76
CA ARG A 501 22.59 9.56 -16.84
C ARG A 501 21.21 9.74 -17.47
N THR A 502 20.67 8.65 -18.01
CA THR A 502 19.38 8.71 -18.72
C THR A 502 18.45 7.58 -18.30
N HIS A 503 17.17 7.90 -18.13
CA HIS A 503 16.10 6.92 -18.11
C HIS A 503 15.66 6.62 -19.54
N ALA A 504 15.54 5.33 -19.86
CA ALA A 504 15.01 4.90 -21.15
C ALA A 504 13.50 4.64 -21.06
N TRP A 505 12.74 5.20 -22.01
CA TRP A 505 11.30 5.08 -22.06
C TRP A 505 10.82 4.64 -23.44
N MET A 506 9.75 3.86 -23.45
CA MET A 506 8.90 3.68 -24.62
C MET A 506 7.45 3.58 -24.19
N ILE A 507 6.57 4.33 -24.83
CA ILE A 507 5.12 4.27 -24.61
C ILE A 507 4.42 3.98 -25.92
N GLY A 508 3.25 3.36 -25.87
CA GLY A 508 2.50 3.10 -27.08
C GLY A 508 1.16 2.42 -26.86
N PHE A 509 0.54 2.10 -27.97
CA PHE A 509 -0.70 1.31 -28.00
C PHE A 509 -0.72 0.40 -29.24
N GLN A 510 -1.49 -0.67 -29.16
CA GLN A 510 -1.77 -1.54 -30.29
C GLN A 510 -2.95 -1.01 -31.10
N GLY A 511 -2.81 -0.98 -32.43
CA GLY A 511 -3.88 -0.46 -33.31
C GLY A 511 -5.12 -1.35 -33.34
N ASP A 512 -4.93 -2.67 -33.26
CA ASP A 512 -5.96 -3.70 -33.41
C ASP A 512 -6.38 -4.38 -32.08
N ARG A 513 -5.77 -4.01 -30.95
CA ARG A 513 -6.12 -4.51 -29.62
C ARG A 513 -6.45 -3.37 -28.68
N ASP A 514 -7.31 -3.60 -27.70
CA ASP A 514 -7.62 -2.65 -26.62
C ASP A 514 -6.48 -2.63 -25.57
N LEU A 515 -5.30 -2.16 -26.00
CA LEU A 515 -4.07 -2.19 -25.22
C LEU A 515 -3.24 -0.92 -25.46
N ALA A 516 -2.91 -0.24 -24.37
CA ALA A 516 -1.87 0.79 -24.28
C ALA A 516 -0.88 0.41 -23.18
N TRP A 517 0.37 0.88 -23.32
CA TRP A 517 1.45 0.45 -22.46
C TRP A 517 2.54 1.51 -22.30
N ALA A 518 3.35 1.35 -21.25
CA ALA A 518 4.58 2.10 -21.02
C ALA A 518 5.65 1.17 -20.47
N VAL A 519 6.88 1.32 -20.97
CA VAL A 519 8.10 0.68 -20.51
C VAL A 519 9.04 1.77 -20.00
N LEU A 520 9.61 1.55 -18.80
CA LEU A 520 10.64 2.39 -18.19
C LEU A 520 11.83 1.54 -17.75
N LEU A 521 13.04 2.02 -18.04
CA LEU A 521 14.28 1.54 -17.42
C LEU A 521 14.96 2.72 -16.70
N GLU A 522 15.18 2.57 -15.39
CA GLU A 522 16.00 3.52 -14.63
C GLU A 522 17.49 3.37 -15.06
N ASP A 523 18.15 4.50 -15.33
CA ASP A 523 19.54 4.50 -15.78
C ASP A 523 19.76 3.57 -17.00
N GLY A 524 18.75 3.58 -17.90
CA GLY A 524 18.59 2.58 -18.94
C GLY A 524 19.27 2.91 -20.25
N GLY A 525 19.69 4.15 -20.49
CA GLY A 525 20.26 4.58 -21.78
C GLY A 525 19.21 5.18 -22.73
N SER A 526 19.07 4.62 -23.93
CA SER A 526 18.23 5.14 -25.00
C SER A 526 16.84 4.50 -25.03
N GLY A 527 15.81 5.30 -25.27
CA GLY A 527 14.44 4.79 -25.37
C GLY A 527 14.24 3.79 -26.52
N GLY A 528 14.80 4.06 -27.69
CA GLY A 528 14.72 3.16 -28.83
C GLY A 528 15.51 1.87 -28.63
N ALA A 529 16.81 2.01 -28.32
CA ALA A 529 17.74 0.89 -28.26
C ALA A 529 17.59 0.00 -27.01
N ASP A 530 17.15 0.57 -25.87
CA ASP A 530 17.09 -0.16 -24.59
C ASP A 530 15.64 -0.49 -24.16
N ALA A 531 14.71 0.46 -24.23
CA ALA A 531 13.31 0.20 -23.90
C ALA A 531 12.54 -0.46 -25.06
N GLY A 532 12.95 -0.22 -26.32
CA GLY A 532 12.34 -0.79 -27.52
C GLY A 532 12.30 -2.31 -27.53
N PRO A 533 13.44 -3.01 -27.36
CA PRO A 533 13.48 -4.47 -27.33
C PRO A 533 12.60 -5.09 -26.22
N ILE A 534 12.51 -4.43 -25.06
CA ILE A 534 11.65 -4.88 -23.94
C ILE A 534 10.17 -4.71 -24.32
N ALA A 535 9.81 -3.59 -24.94
CA ALA A 535 8.46 -3.37 -25.44
C ALA A 535 8.10 -4.38 -26.53
N ALA A 536 9.03 -4.67 -27.45
CA ALA A 536 8.84 -5.68 -28.49
C ALA A 536 8.62 -7.08 -27.89
N LYS A 537 9.46 -7.49 -26.92
CA LYS A 537 9.33 -8.77 -26.20
C LYS A 537 7.98 -8.86 -25.47
N PHE A 538 7.59 -7.79 -24.75
CA PHE A 538 6.29 -7.73 -24.08
C PHE A 538 5.12 -7.97 -25.07
N LEU A 539 5.12 -7.25 -26.18
CA LEU A 539 4.04 -7.34 -27.17
C LEU A 539 4.04 -8.69 -27.91
N GLN A 540 5.22 -9.28 -28.17
CA GLN A 540 5.35 -10.61 -28.75
C GLN A 540 4.85 -11.72 -27.81
N ASN A 541 5.08 -11.60 -26.51
CA ASN A 541 4.59 -12.56 -25.51
C ASN A 541 3.05 -12.56 -25.41
N LEU A 542 2.38 -11.54 -25.90
CA LEU A 542 0.91 -11.46 -25.94
C LEU A 542 0.30 -12.22 -27.14
N GLY A 543 1.08 -12.64 -28.11
CA GLY A 543 0.65 -13.34 -29.31
C GLY A 543 0.09 -12.42 -30.42
#